data_d80a6d4eb0c4d3edb3976edbdb34e496
#
_entry.id   d80a6d4eb0c4d3edb3976edbdb34e496
#
_cell.length_a   1.000
_cell.length_b   1.000
_cell.length_c   1.000
_cell.angle_alpha   90.00
_cell.angle_beta   90.00
_cell.angle_gamma   90.00
#
_symmetry.space_group_name_H-M   'P 1'
#
loop_
_entity.id
_entity.type
_entity.pdbx_description
1 polymer ?
#
loop_
_entity_poly.entity_id
_entity_poly.type
_entity_poly.pdbx_seq_one_letter_code
_entity_poly.pdbx_strand_id
1 'polypeptide(L)' 'MKIALGADHGGFELKEKIKLHLSKKEGIEVIDFGTNSTESVDYPKYGHLVANSVVNKEVDFGILVCG' A
#
# COMPACT_ATOMS: atom_id res chain seq x y z
N MET A 1 -4.40 -10.50 10.05
CA MET A 1 -3.95 -9.10 10.06
C MET A 1 -4.10 -8.51 8.67
N LYS A 2 -4.68 -7.33 8.59
CA LYS A 2 -4.84 -6.62 7.32
C LYS A 2 -3.86 -5.46 7.23
N ILE A 3 -3.18 -5.36 6.09
CA ILE A 3 -2.18 -4.31 5.85
C ILE A 3 -2.53 -3.59 4.55
N ALA A 4 -2.65 -2.27 4.63
CA ALA A 4 -2.87 -1.43 3.45
C ALA A 4 -1.53 -1.00 2.87
N LEU A 5 -1.42 -1.03 1.55
CA LEU A 5 -0.23 -0.55 0.84
C LEU A 5 -0.62 0.57 -0.10
N GLY A 6 0.24 1.56 -0.18
CA GLY A 6 0.13 2.63 -1.17
C GLY A 6 1.51 3.10 -1.58
N ALA A 7 1.61 3.63 -2.79
CA ALA A 7 2.89 4.12 -3.29
C ALA A 7 2.67 5.14 -4.40
N ASP A 8 3.68 6.00 -4.59
CA ASP A 8 3.75 6.84 -5.78
C ASP A 8 4.37 6.03 -6.93
N HIS A 9 4.54 6.66 -8.08
CA HIS A 9 5.11 5.98 -9.25
C HIS A 9 6.57 5.54 -9.02
N GLY A 10 7.34 6.28 -8.22
CA GLY A 10 8.72 5.92 -7.90
C GLY A 10 8.81 4.75 -6.92
N GLY A 11 7.80 4.56 -6.09
CA GLY A 11 7.75 3.47 -5.12
C GLY A 11 7.03 2.22 -5.60
N PHE A 12 6.51 2.24 -6.84
CA PHE A 12 5.70 1.14 -7.36
C PHE A 12 6.40 -0.22 -7.30
N GLU A 13 7.63 -0.30 -7.80
CA GLU A 13 8.34 -1.57 -7.86
C GLU A 13 8.60 -2.14 -6.47
N LEU A 14 9.01 -1.28 -5.54
CA LEU A 14 9.24 -1.71 -4.16
C LEU A 14 7.93 -2.13 -3.50
N LYS A 15 6.85 -1.40 -3.75
CA LYS A 15 5.53 -1.78 -3.24
C LYS A 15 5.15 -3.18 -3.71
N GLU A 16 5.37 -3.50 -4.98
CA GLU A 16 5.05 -4.82 -5.52
C GLU A 16 5.89 -5.92 -4.87
N LYS A 17 7.16 -5.64 -4.57
CA LYS A 17 8.01 -6.59 -3.87
C LYS A 17 7.54 -6.82 -2.44
N ILE A 18 7.14 -5.75 -1.75
CA ILE A 18 6.60 -5.85 -0.39
C ILE A 18 5.30 -6.66 -0.40
N LYS A 19 4.43 -6.36 -1.35
CA LYS A 19 3.15 -7.05 -1.50
C LYS A 19 3.37 -8.56 -1.69
N LEU A 20 4.29 -8.93 -2.57
CA LEU A 20 4.61 -10.32 -2.82
C LEU A 20 5.16 -10.99 -1.57
N HIS A 21 6.06 -10.32 -0.86
CA HIS A 21 6.65 -10.85 0.37
C HIS A 21 5.58 -11.10 1.43
N LEU A 22 4.70 -10.14 1.64
CA LEU A 22 3.64 -10.25 2.64
C LEU A 22 2.60 -11.31 2.27
N SER A 23 2.33 -11.49 0.97
CA SER A 23 1.35 -12.47 0.51
C SER A 23 1.74 -13.91 0.82
N LYS A 24 3.03 -14.15 1.09
CA LYS A 24 3.53 -15.48 1.44
C LYS A 24 3.37 -15.81 2.92
N LYS A 25 2.97 -14.86 3.73
CA LYS A 25 2.82 -15.05 5.18
C LYS A 25 1.37 -15.40 5.51
N GLU A 26 1.19 -16.45 6.30
CA GLU A 26 -0.14 -16.82 6.76
C GLU A 26 -0.71 -15.75 7.68
N GLY A 27 -2.01 -15.55 7.58
CA GLY A 27 -2.72 -14.61 8.43
C GLY A 27 -2.59 -13.16 8.04
N ILE A 28 -1.92 -12.85 6.93
CA ILE A 28 -1.78 -11.49 6.43
C ILE A 28 -2.58 -11.32 5.14
N GLU A 29 -3.49 -10.33 5.16
CA GLU A 29 -4.22 -9.91 3.97
C GLU A 29 -3.73 -8.53 3.58
N VAL A 30 -3.34 -8.36 2.32
CA VAL A 30 -2.83 -7.10 1.81
C VAL A 30 -3.90 -6.42 0.96
N ILE A 31 -4.14 -5.14 1.25
CA ILE A 31 -5.06 -4.32 0.46
C ILE A 31 -4.22 -3.25 -0.23
N ASP A 32 -4.16 -3.31 -1.55
CA ASP A 32 -3.35 -2.43 -2.38
C ASP A 32 -4.20 -1.27 -2.90
N PHE A 33 -3.98 -0.07 -2.38
CA PHE A 33 -4.70 1.12 -2.81
C PHE A 33 -4.06 1.82 -4.01
N GLY A 34 -2.90 1.35 -4.47
CA GLY A 34 -2.22 1.88 -5.64
C GLY A 34 -0.88 2.52 -5.29
N THR A 35 -0.13 2.95 -6.24
CA THR A 35 -0.48 2.90 -7.67
C THR A 35 -0.21 1.51 -8.24
N ASN A 36 -0.76 1.25 -9.45
CA ASN A 36 -0.58 -0.03 -10.14
C ASN A 36 0.30 0.11 -11.39
N SER A 37 1.01 1.23 -11.52
CA SER A 37 1.89 1.46 -12.66
C SER A 37 3.02 2.39 -12.26
N THR A 38 3.99 2.54 -13.17
CA THR A 38 5.10 3.48 -12.98
C THR A 38 4.80 4.86 -13.54
N GLU A 39 3.59 5.09 -14.02
CA GLU A 39 3.19 6.41 -14.48
C GLU A 39 3.09 7.38 -13.31
N SER A 40 3.35 8.66 -13.59
CA SER A 40 3.26 9.69 -12.57
C SER A 40 1.84 9.77 -12.00
N VAL A 41 1.73 9.77 -10.68
CA VAL A 41 0.43 9.75 -9.99
C VAL A 41 0.43 10.75 -8.85
N ASP A 42 -0.77 11.10 -8.40
CA ASP A 42 -0.97 11.99 -7.26
C ASP A 42 -0.75 11.21 -5.96
N TYR A 43 0.47 11.26 -5.45
CA TYR A 43 0.84 10.54 -4.22
C TYR A 43 -0.05 10.89 -3.02
N PRO A 44 -0.39 12.17 -2.75
CA PRO A 44 -1.25 12.49 -1.60
C PRO A 44 -2.57 11.73 -1.58
N LYS A 45 -3.14 11.45 -2.75
CA LYS A 45 -4.37 10.68 -2.84
C LYS A 45 -4.22 9.28 -2.23
N TYR A 46 -3.13 8.60 -2.59
CA TYR A 46 -2.88 7.25 -2.08
C TYR A 46 -2.52 7.26 -0.60
N GLY A 47 -1.78 8.28 -0.17
CA GLY A 47 -1.46 8.47 1.23
C GLY A 47 -2.71 8.64 2.07
N HIS A 48 -3.66 9.44 1.61
CA HIS A 48 -4.93 9.64 2.31
C HIS A 48 -5.75 8.35 2.37
N LEU A 49 -5.79 7.57 1.29
CA LEU A 49 -6.53 6.31 1.27
C LEU A 49 -5.98 5.34 2.30
N VAL A 50 -4.66 5.19 2.35
CA VAL A 50 -4.01 4.30 3.31
C VAL A 50 -4.26 4.78 4.74
N ALA A 51 -4.03 6.07 5.00
CA ALA A 51 -4.21 6.63 6.34
C ALA A 51 -5.65 6.49 6.82
N ASN A 52 -6.62 6.79 5.96
CA ASN A 52 -8.03 6.66 6.33
C ASN A 52 -8.41 5.23 6.64
N SER A 53 -7.86 4.25 5.92
CA SER A 53 -8.17 2.85 6.19
C SER A 53 -7.67 2.41 7.56
N VAL A 54 -6.55 2.96 8.02
CA VAL A 54 -6.03 2.68 9.37
C VAL A 54 -6.91 3.35 10.42
N VAL A 55 -7.21 4.63 10.23
CA VAL A 55 -8.03 5.40 11.18
C VAL A 55 -9.42 4.79 11.32
N ASN A 56 -10.01 4.35 10.24
CA ASN A 56 -11.34 3.74 10.24
C ASN A 56 -11.34 2.26 10.65
N LYS A 57 -10.18 1.74 11.04
CA LYS A 57 -10.01 0.34 11.50
C LYS A 57 -10.38 -0.69 10.44
N GLU A 58 -10.26 -0.32 9.17
CA GLU A 58 -10.47 -1.24 8.06
C GLU A 58 -9.27 -2.16 7.90
N VAL A 59 -8.08 -1.67 8.28
CA VAL A 59 -6.84 -2.44 8.29
C VAL A 59 -6.12 -2.21 9.61
N ASP A 60 -5.17 -3.08 9.94
CA ASP A 60 -4.38 -2.96 11.17
C ASP A 60 -3.19 -2.04 11.01
N PHE A 61 -2.56 -2.05 9.85
CA PHE A 61 -1.38 -1.22 9.55
C PHE A 61 -1.44 -0.68 8.14
N GLY A 62 -0.73 0.42 7.92
CA GLY A 62 -0.56 1.00 6.60
C GLY A 62 0.91 1.16 6.28
N ILE A 63 1.29 0.89 5.04
CA ILE A 63 2.65 1.09 4.54
C ILE A 63 2.57 1.97 3.31
N LEU A 64 3.35 3.06 3.32
CA LEU A 64 3.46 3.97 2.19
C LEU A 64 4.90 3.94 1.67
N VAL A 65 5.04 3.78 0.36
CA VAL A 65 6.34 3.71 -0.29
C VAL A 65 6.44 4.87 -1.27
N CYS A 66 7.44 5.73 -1.07
CA CYS A 66 7.68 6.84 -1.99
C CYS A 66 9.13 6.80 -2.47
N GLY A 67 9.28 7.06 -3.74
CA GLY A 67 10.60 7.04 -4.36
C GLY A 67 11.03 8.40 -4.86
#